data_4840d9bf55c617fc6643117184e30231
#
_entry.id   4840d9bf55c617fc6643117184e30231
#
_cell.length_a   1.000
_cell.length_b   1.000
_cell.length_c   1.000
_cell.angle_alpha   90.00
_cell.angle_beta   90.00
_cell.angle_gamma   90.00
#
_symmetry.space_group_name_H-M   'P 1'
#
loop_
_entity.id
_entity.type
_entity.pdbx_description
1 polymer ?
#
loop_
_entity_poly.entity_id
_entity_poly.type
_entity_poly.pdbx_seq_one_letter_code
_entity_poly.pdbx_strand_id
1 'polypeptide(L)'
;MKYPKEYLDEIKTRLKVSTVVSKSVALKKRGKEYVGLSPFKTEKTPSFTVNDEKEFYHCFATSEHGNIFDFIMKTQNLKFGEAVKYLAQLAGMQPYMFSKQDEEREKKWKEYLLIYGQYVDFYHGELLKNEAFSNARDYLKKRSLGKEEVKKFKIGYIDKNPSFFDKLKNEFSEQALVESGLFYLDEKKKTYVERFRGRLIFPINNISGQPIALGGRIIENLDYLAKYINSPETIFFKKGSNLYNLDLARKLSNKLDHIYLVEGYM
;
A
#
# COMPACT_ATOMS: atom_id res chain seq x y z
N MET A 1 -5.03 10.76 -7.07
CA MET A 1 -5.80 10.33 -8.28
C MET A 1 -4.99 9.34 -9.08
N LYS A 2 -5.64 8.35 -9.66
CA LYS A 2 -4.97 7.29 -10.44
C LYS A 2 -5.25 7.54 -11.92
N TYR A 3 -4.19 7.73 -12.71
CA TYR A 3 -4.32 7.84 -14.17
C TYR A 3 -4.78 6.50 -14.77
N PRO A 4 -5.65 6.50 -15.80
CA PRO A 4 -6.00 5.30 -16.54
C PRO A 4 -4.76 4.63 -17.14
N LYS A 5 -4.79 3.30 -17.17
CA LYS A 5 -3.67 2.53 -17.72
C LYS A 5 -3.42 2.87 -19.19
N GLU A 6 -4.48 3.01 -19.93
CA GLU A 6 -4.48 3.32 -21.37
C GLU A 6 -3.75 4.65 -21.66
N TYR A 7 -3.98 5.67 -20.82
CA TYR A 7 -3.29 6.96 -20.95
C TYR A 7 -1.80 6.85 -20.65
N LEU A 8 -1.42 6.07 -19.63
CA LEU A 8 -0.01 5.84 -19.29
C LEU A 8 0.70 5.01 -20.37
N ASP A 9 0.03 4.00 -20.90
CA ASP A 9 0.58 3.15 -21.96
C ASP A 9 0.73 3.94 -23.27
N GLU A 10 -0.18 4.87 -23.59
CA GLU A 10 -0.03 5.77 -24.73
C GLU A 10 1.19 6.68 -24.61
N ILE A 11 1.47 7.23 -23.44
CA ILE A 11 2.70 8.00 -23.18
C ILE A 11 3.94 7.15 -23.49
N LYS A 12 3.98 5.89 -22.99
CA LYS A 12 5.10 4.98 -23.23
C LYS A 12 5.27 4.63 -24.71
N THR A 13 4.15 4.43 -25.42
CA THR A 13 4.17 4.13 -26.85
C THR A 13 4.76 5.29 -27.67
N ARG A 14 4.46 6.52 -27.26
CA ARG A 14 4.97 7.73 -27.95
C ARG A 14 6.41 8.11 -27.58
N LEU A 15 6.86 7.71 -26.39
CA LEU A 15 8.17 8.09 -25.84
C LEU A 15 9.05 6.88 -25.58
N LYS A 16 10.07 6.68 -26.39
CA LYS A 16 11.13 5.69 -26.10
C LYS A 16 11.91 6.10 -24.85
N VAL A 17 12.34 5.12 -24.07
CA VAL A 17 13.14 5.38 -22.86
C VAL A 17 14.43 6.11 -23.20
N SER A 18 15.12 5.71 -24.27
CA SER A 18 16.32 6.39 -24.77
C SER A 18 16.09 7.87 -25.10
N THR A 19 14.95 8.21 -25.70
CA THR A 19 14.58 9.59 -26.04
C THR A 19 14.39 10.46 -24.80
N VAL A 20 13.73 9.91 -23.76
CA VAL A 20 13.51 10.62 -22.49
C VAL A 20 14.83 10.81 -21.75
N VAL A 21 15.60 9.74 -21.63
CA VAL A 21 16.88 9.71 -20.90
C VAL A 21 17.94 10.58 -21.54
N SER A 22 18.02 10.61 -22.88
CA SER A 22 19.03 11.39 -23.60
C SER A 22 18.92 12.91 -23.40
N LYS A 23 17.81 13.39 -22.83
CA LYS A 23 17.68 14.82 -22.44
C LYS A 23 18.59 15.21 -21.27
N SER A 24 19.03 14.25 -20.46
CA SER A 24 19.87 14.48 -19.27
C SER A 24 21.13 13.60 -19.21
N VAL A 25 21.18 12.53 -19.99
CA VAL A 25 22.29 11.57 -20.00
C VAL A 25 22.81 11.40 -21.42
N ALA A 26 24.11 11.61 -21.63
CA ALA A 26 24.73 11.31 -22.91
C ALA A 26 24.80 9.80 -23.15
N LEU A 27 23.94 9.30 -24.05
CA LEU A 27 23.82 7.88 -24.36
C LEU A 27 24.63 7.52 -25.63
N LYS A 28 25.33 6.38 -25.58
CA LYS A 28 25.99 5.76 -26.74
C LYS A 28 25.30 4.42 -27.03
N LYS A 29 24.94 4.16 -28.26
CA LYS A 29 24.33 2.89 -28.68
C LYS A 29 25.36 1.76 -28.62
N ARG A 30 24.96 0.64 -28.00
CA ARG A 30 25.74 -0.59 -27.85
C ARG A 30 24.85 -1.81 -28.14
N GLY A 31 24.85 -2.28 -29.37
CA GLY A 31 23.94 -3.35 -29.80
C GLY A 31 22.48 -2.93 -29.72
N LYS A 32 21.69 -3.64 -28.97
CA LYS A 32 20.25 -3.36 -28.70
C LYS A 32 20.00 -2.35 -27.57
N GLU A 33 21.03 -1.95 -26.85
CA GLU A 33 20.93 -1.08 -25.70
C GLU A 33 21.69 0.23 -25.91
N TYR A 34 21.42 1.18 -25.03
CA TYR A 34 22.17 2.41 -24.91
C TYR A 34 22.89 2.43 -23.57
N VAL A 35 24.10 2.99 -23.53
CA VAL A 35 24.94 3.04 -22.34
C VAL A 35 25.41 4.47 -22.10
N GLY A 36 25.41 4.89 -20.83
CA GLY A 36 25.86 6.21 -20.41
C GLY A 36 26.40 6.23 -18.99
N LEU A 37 26.85 7.38 -18.53
CA LEU A 37 27.20 7.59 -17.12
C LEU A 37 25.93 7.69 -16.28
N SER A 38 25.99 7.23 -15.04
CA SER A 38 24.87 7.27 -14.12
C SER A 38 24.42 8.71 -13.83
N PRO A 39 23.11 9.03 -13.94
CA PRO A 39 22.59 10.31 -13.46
C PRO A 39 22.40 10.34 -11.94
N PHE A 40 22.56 9.20 -11.27
CA PHE A 40 22.31 9.03 -9.83
C PHE A 40 23.60 9.02 -8.99
N LYS A 41 24.76 8.92 -9.66
CA LYS A 41 26.08 8.86 -8.99
C LYS A 41 27.14 9.42 -9.93
N THR A 42 28.07 10.20 -9.39
CA THR A 42 29.25 10.64 -10.14
C THR A 42 30.19 9.45 -10.38
N GLU A 43 30.49 9.17 -11.66
CA GLU A 43 31.36 8.07 -12.08
C GLU A 43 32.13 8.41 -13.36
N LYS A 44 33.21 7.66 -13.62
CA LYS A 44 34.01 7.82 -14.84
C LYS A 44 33.76 6.71 -15.87
N THR A 45 33.22 5.57 -15.41
CA THR A 45 32.93 4.40 -16.25
C THR A 45 31.45 4.25 -16.41
N PRO A 46 30.91 4.14 -17.66
CA PRO A 46 29.48 3.99 -17.87
C PRO A 46 28.90 2.75 -17.19
N SER A 47 27.90 2.96 -16.35
CA SER A 47 27.17 1.90 -15.64
C SER A 47 25.65 1.97 -15.80
N PHE A 48 25.19 2.94 -16.59
CA PHE A 48 23.76 3.16 -16.82
C PHE A 48 23.38 2.63 -18.20
N THR A 49 22.37 1.76 -18.24
CA THR A 49 21.87 1.14 -19.47
C THR A 49 20.41 1.45 -19.70
N VAL A 50 20.03 1.56 -20.96
CA VAL A 50 18.65 1.79 -21.40
C VAL A 50 18.30 0.81 -22.52
N ASN A 51 17.14 0.19 -22.40
CA ASN A 51 16.61 -0.74 -23.39
C ASN A 51 15.20 -0.31 -23.83
N ASP A 52 15.06 0.12 -25.09
CA ASP A 52 13.79 0.59 -25.63
C ASP A 52 12.81 -0.54 -25.90
N GLU A 53 13.29 -1.76 -26.27
CA GLU A 53 12.42 -2.91 -26.51
C GLU A 53 11.76 -3.40 -25.22
N LYS A 54 12.50 -3.31 -24.10
CA LYS A 54 12.02 -3.71 -22.77
C LYS A 54 11.41 -2.54 -21.97
N GLU A 55 11.41 -1.34 -22.52
CA GLU A 55 10.87 -0.11 -21.93
C GLU A 55 11.45 0.23 -20.54
N PHE A 56 12.72 -0.06 -20.29
CA PHE A 56 13.33 0.19 -19.00
C PHE A 56 14.76 0.70 -19.05
N TYR A 57 15.21 1.29 -17.92
CA TYR A 57 16.61 1.59 -17.64
C TYR A 57 17.10 0.80 -16.43
N HIS A 58 18.41 0.58 -16.36
CA HIS A 58 19.08 0.00 -15.19
C HIS A 58 20.43 0.69 -14.95
N CYS A 59 20.70 1.06 -13.71
CA CYS A 59 21.97 1.59 -13.25
C CYS A 59 22.69 0.55 -12.39
N PHE A 60 23.75 -0.05 -12.91
CA PHE A 60 24.53 -1.06 -12.17
C PHE A 60 25.27 -0.49 -10.97
N ALA A 61 25.64 0.80 -11.00
CA ALA A 61 26.37 1.43 -9.89
C ALA A 61 25.51 1.72 -8.66
N THR A 62 24.17 1.87 -8.83
CA THR A 62 23.25 2.22 -7.73
C THR A 62 22.13 1.23 -7.57
N SER A 63 22.00 0.21 -8.44
CA SER A 63 20.89 -0.73 -8.55
C SER A 63 19.54 -0.05 -8.85
N GLU A 64 19.57 1.22 -9.26
CA GLU A 64 18.37 1.95 -9.65
C GLU A 64 17.88 1.48 -11.01
N HIS A 65 16.59 1.23 -11.12
CA HIS A 65 15.96 0.77 -12.35
C HIS A 65 14.51 1.25 -12.43
N GLY A 66 13.91 1.18 -13.60
CA GLY A 66 12.53 1.56 -13.83
C GLY A 66 12.22 1.95 -15.26
N ASN A 67 11.03 2.49 -15.46
CA ASN A 67 10.54 3.00 -16.74
C ASN A 67 10.73 4.53 -16.85
N ILE A 68 10.18 5.15 -17.89
CA ILE A 68 10.28 6.60 -18.11
C ILE A 68 9.71 7.44 -16.96
N PHE A 69 8.65 6.97 -16.31
CA PHE A 69 8.05 7.69 -15.17
C PHE A 69 9.00 7.66 -13.98
N ASP A 70 9.54 6.46 -13.65
CA ASP A 70 10.50 6.29 -12.55
C ASP A 70 11.75 7.15 -12.77
N PHE A 71 12.24 7.20 -14.03
CA PHE A 71 13.39 8.02 -14.39
C PHE A 71 13.14 9.51 -14.11
N ILE A 72 12.05 10.06 -14.63
CA ILE A 72 11.71 11.48 -14.45
C ILE A 72 11.43 11.82 -12.99
N MET A 73 10.70 10.95 -12.26
CA MET A 73 10.47 11.14 -10.83
C MET A 73 11.77 11.28 -10.06
N LYS A 74 12.75 10.41 -10.32
CA LYS A 74 14.03 10.39 -9.61
C LYS A 74 14.97 11.51 -10.02
N THR A 75 15.12 11.76 -11.31
CA THR A 75 16.08 12.75 -11.82
C THR A 75 15.62 14.20 -11.63
N GLN A 76 14.32 14.43 -11.62
CA GLN A 76 13.73 15.77 -11.44
C GLN A 76 13.05 15.97 -10.08
N ASN A 77 13.13 14.96 -9.20
CA ASN A 77 12.49 14.98 -7.87
C ASN A 77 10.98 15.30 -7.94
N LEU A 78 10.28 14.75 -8.91
CA LEU A 78 8.86 14.98 -9.13
C LEU A 78 8.01 13.86 -8.53
N LYS A 79 6.79 14.23 -8.10
CA LYS A 79 5.76 13.23 -7.79
C LYS A 79 5.22 12.60 -9.07
N PHE A 80 4.65 11.40 -8.95
CA PHE A 80 4.15 10.64 -10.11
C PHE A 80 3.21 11.46 -11.01
N GLY A 81 2.25 12.19 -10.42
CA GLY A 81 1.31 13.02 -11.21
C GLY A 81 2.00 14.16 -11.98
N GLU A 82 3.08 14.71 -11.45
CA GLU A 82 3.88 15.74 -12.10
C GLU A 82 4.71 15.13 -13.23
N ALA A 83 5.30 13.95 -12.99
CA ALA A 83 6.04 13.20 -14.02
C ALA A 83 5.13 12.79 -15.19
N VAL A 84 3.89 12.37 -14.91
CA VAL A 84 2.90 12.05 -15.95
C VAL A 84 2.56 13.27 -16.77
N LYS A 85 2.30 14.43 -16.15
CA LYS A 85 2.03 15.69 -16.89
C LYS A 85 3.21 16.11 -17.75
N TYR A 86 4.43 16.04 -17.22
CA TYR A 86 5.65 16.36 -17.96
C TYR A 86 5.83 15.45 -19.18
N LEU A 87 5.69 14.13 -18.99
CA LEU A 87 5.85 13.17 -20.08
C LEU A 87 4.72 13.25 -21.11
N ALA A 88 3.48 13.50 -20.68
CA ALA A 88 2.37 13.74 -21.60
C ALA A 88 2.64 14.96 -22.50
N GLN A 89 3.09 16.07 -21.91
CA GLN A 89 3.48 17.26 -22.68
C GLN A 89 4.61 16.94 -23.66
N LEU A 90 5.62 16.19 -23.23
CA LEU A 90 6.73 15.76 -24.06
C LEU A 90 6.27 14.85 -25.22
N ALA A 91 5.25 14.02 -24.97
CA ALA A 91 4.62 13.15 -25.97
C ALA A 91 3.65 13.88 -26.91
N GLY A 92 3.47 15.19 -26.76
CA GLY A 92 2.49 15.97 -27.52
C GLY A 92 1.03 15.58 -27.21
N MET A 93 0.79 15.05 -26.02
CA MET A 93 -0.55 14.68 -25.56
C MET A 93 -1.19 15.79 -24.74
N GLN A 94 -2.52 15.89 -24.83
CA GLN A 94 -3.26 16.77 -23.91
C GLN A 94 -3.17 16.24 -22.48
N PRO A 95 -3.06 17.13 -21.48
CA PRO A 95 -3.13 16.73 -20.07
C PRO A 95 -4.38 15.92 -19.77
N TYR A 96 -4.25 14.86 -19.00
CA TYR A 96 -5.40 14.08 -18.58
C TYR A 96 -6.28 14.91 -17.64
N MET A 97 -7.55 15.05 -18.01
CA MET A 97 -8.55 15.74 -17.19
C MET A 97 -9.32 14.70 -16.38
N PHE A 98 -9.18 14.77 -15.05
CA PHE A 98 -9.94 13.92 -14.14
C PHE A 98 -11.42 14.34 -14.13
N SER A 99 -12.31 13.36 -14.15
CA SER A 99 -13.74 13.58 -14.01
C SER A 99 -14.11 13.90 -12.56
N LYS A 100 -15.31 14.49 -12.34
CA LYS A 100 -15.85 14.66 -10.99
C LYS A 100 -15.97 13.34 -10.23
N GLN A 101 -16.27 12.24 -10.92
CA GLN A 101 -16.30 10.91 -10.32
C GLN A 101 -14.92 10.44 -9.83
N ASP A 102 -13.84 10.77 -10.56
CA ASP A 102 -12.47 10.47 -10.13
C ASP A 102 -12.11 11.27 -8.88
N GLU A 103 -12.50 12.54 -8.81
CA GLU A 103 -12.30 13.40 -7.65
C GLU A 103 -13.06 12.89 -6.41
N GLU A 104 -14.33 12.51 -6.57
CA GLU A 104 -15.14 11.93 -5.49
C GLU A 104 -14.56 10.59 -5.00
N ARG A 105 -14.13 9.74 -5.93
CA ARG A 105 -13.47 8.48 -5.58
C ARG A 105 -12.17 8.68 -4.83
N GLU A 106 -11.37 9.66 -5.21
CA GLU A 106 -10.14 10.03 -4.50
C GLU A 106 -10.42 10.57 -3.11
N LYS A 107 -11.47 11.39 -2.95
CA LYS A 107 -11.93 11.88 -1.65
C LYS A 107 -12.34 10.73 -0.74
N LYS A 108 -13.19 9.83 -1.24
CA LYS A 108 -13.59 8.61 -0.53
C LYS A 108 -12.39 7.72 -0.17
N TRP A 109 -11.41 7.59 -1.07
CA TRP A 109 -10.19 6.83 -0.80
C TRP A 109 -9.38 7.42 0.34
N LYS A 110 -9.19 8.73 0.39
CA LYS A 110 -8.49 9.41 1.48
C LYS A 110 -9.22 9.23 2.81
N GLU A 111 -10.53 9.41 2.82
CA GLU A 111 -11.36 9.19 3.99
C GLU A 111 -11.25 7.74 4.50
N TYR A 112 -11.34 6.77 3.60
CA TYR A 112 -11.16 5.35 3.92
C TYR A 112 -9.81 5.06 4.58
N LEU A 113 -8.72 5.62 4.04
CA LEU A 113 -7.38 5.45 4.63
C LEU A 113 -7.27 6.10 6.02
N LEU A 114 -7.91 7.26 6.23
CA LEU A 114 -7.93 7.92 7.53
C LEU A 114 -8.68 7.07 8.56
N ILE A 115 -9.85 6.54 8.21
CA ILE A 115 -10.63 5.64 9.07
C ILE A 115 -9.80 4.43 9.49
N TYR A 116 -9.18 3.73 8.52
CA TYR A 116 -8.35 2.56 8.81
C TYR A 116 -7.10 2.91 9.62
N GLY A 117 -6.45 4.03 9.32
CA GLY A 117 -5.28 4.51 10.05
C GLY A 117 -5.61 4.75 11.52
N GLN A 118 -6.65 5.53 11.80
CA GLN A 118 -7.09 5.82 13.18
C GLN A 118 -7.52 4.56 13.91
N TYR A 119 -8.27 3.68 13.23
CA TYR A 119 -8.74 2.42 13.80
C TYR A 119 -7.57 1.50 14.22
N VAL A 120 -6.62 1.30 13.33
CA VAL A 120 -5.43 0.47 13.59
C VAL A 120 -4.56 1.08 14.67
N ASP A 121 -4.28 2.38 14.62
CA ASP A 121 -3.41 3.05 15.58
C ASP A 121 -4.02 3.03 16.99
N PHE A 122 -5.34 3.20 17.10
CA PHE A 122 -6.04 3.13 18.39
C PHE A 122 -5.91 1.73 19.00
N TYR A 123 -6.33 0.68 18.32
CA TYR A 123 -6.32 -0.68 18.87
C TYR A 123 -4.93 -1.28 19.04
N HIS A 124 -3.98 -0.85 18.23
CA HIS A 124 -2.56 -1.14 18.45
C HIS A 124 -2.07 -0.49 19.74
N GLY A 125 -2.38 0.79 19.94
CA GLY A 125 -2.03 1.53 21.15
C GLY A 125 -2.64 0.91 22.41
N GLU A 126 -3.90 0.52 22.35
CA GLU A 126 -4.59 -0.17 23.46
C GLU A 126 -3.93 -1.51 23.78
N LEU A 127 -3.62 -2.34 22.77
CA LEU A 127 -2.92 -3.61 23.01
C LEU A 127 -1.58 -3.41 23.73
N LEU A 128 -0.85 -2.34 23.43
CA LEU A 128 0.45 -2.09 24.04
C LEU A 128 0.38 -1.54 25.47
N LYS A 129 -0.64 -0.72 25.77
CA LYS A 129 -0.70 0.08 26.99
C LYS A 129 -1.72 -0.40 28.01
N ASN A 130 -2.85 -0.94 27.57
CA ASN A 130 -3.97 -1.29 28.43
C ASN A 130 -3.65 -2.58 29.19
N GLU A 131 -3.62 -2.53 30.52
CA GLU A 131 -3.32 -3.68 31.38
C GLU A 131 -4.36 -4.78 31.28
N ALA A 132 -5.63 -4.44 31.05
CA ALA A 132 -6.71 -5.40 30.85
C ALA A 132 -6.47 -6.37 29.67
N PHE A 133 -5.57 -6.02 28.74
CA PHE A 133 -5.24 -6.84 27.56
C PHE A 133 -3.99 -7.71 27.75
N SER A 134 -3.59 -8.00 28.99
CA SER A 134 -2.47 -8.89 29.29
C SER A 134 -2.65 -10.28 28.67
N ASN A 135 -3.86 -10.84 28.72
CA ASN A 135 -4.19 -12.13 28.11
C ASN A 135 -3.93 -12.16 26.59
N ALA A 136 -4.23 -11.08 25.88
CA ALA A 136 -3.97 -10.97 24.45
C ALA A 136 -2.46 -10.90 24.17
N ARG A 137 -1.71 -10.17 25.01
CA ARG A 137 -0.22 -10.12 24.91
C ARG A 137 0.41 -11.48 25.23
N ASP A 138 -0.08 -12.19 26.23
CA ASP A 138 0.42 -13.53 26.60
C ASP A 138 0.10 -14.56 25.52
N TYR A 139 -1.07 -14.46 24.90
CA TYR A 139 -1.41 -15.27 23.74
C TYR A 139 -0.41 -15.06 22.58
N LEU A 140 -0.06 -13.80 22.27
CA LEU A 140 0.92 -13.47 21.23
C LEU A 140 2.31 -14.03 21.60
N LYS A 141 2.76 -13.88 22.85
CA LYS A 141 4.04 -14.45 23.33
C LYS A 141 4.10 -15.97 23.15
N LYS A 142 3.01 -16.70 23.47
CA LYS A 142 2.90 -18.15 23.25
C LYS A 142 3.01 -18.54 21.76
N ARG A 143 2.79 -17.59 20.87
CA ARG A 143 2.94 -17.72 19.40
C ARG A 143 4.26 -17.16 18.87
N SER A 144 5.22 -16.90 19.76
CA SER A 144 6.52 -16.30 19.42
C SER A 144 6.45 -14.92 18.79
N LEU A 145 5.36 -14.18 19.05
CA LEU A 145 5.19 -12.78 18.65
C LEU A 145 5.44 -11.89 19.87
N GLY A 146 6.64 -11.37 19.96
CA GLY A 146 7.05 -10.44 21.02
C GLY A 146 6.63 -9.00 20.74
N LYS A 147 7.12 -8.10 21.60
CA LYS A 147 6.81 -6.66 21.51
C LYS A 147 7.25 -6.02 20.19
N GLU A 148 8.36 -6.47 19.64
CA GLU A 148 8.92 -5.93 18.40
C GLU A 148 8.07 -6.35 17.19
N GLU A 149 7.62 -7.61 17.13
CA GLU A 149 6.73 -8.10 16.09
C GLU A 149 5.36 -7.39 16.17
N VAL A 150 4.82 -7.23 17.39
CA VAL A 150 3.56 -6.50 17.61
C VAL A 150 3.66 -5.07 17.07
N LYS A 151 4.75 -4.37 17.34
CA LYS A 151 4.98 -3.02 16.81
C LYS A 151 5.20 -3.02 15.30
N LYS A 152 6.06 -3.91 14.79
CA LYS A 152 6.43 -3.98 13.37
C LYS A 152 5.22 -4.23 12.48
N PHE A 153 4.33 -5.13 12.90
CA PHE A 153 3.13 -5.49 12.15
C PHE A 153 1.87 -4.72 12.58
N LYS A 154 2.00 -3.76 13.50
CA LYS A 154 0.90 -2.97 14.06
C LYS A 154 -0.28 -3.84 14.52
N ILE A 155 0.03 -4.99 15.14
CA ILE A 155 -0.99 -5.89 15.69
C ILE A 155 -1.76 -5.16 16.78
N GLY A 156 -3.08 -5.25 16.78
CA GLY A 156 -3.97 -4.65 17.76
C GLY A 156 -4.88 -5.71 18.40
N TYR A 157 -5.61 -5.30 19.43
CA TYR A 157 -6.65 -6.12 20.04
C TYR A 157 -7.90 -5.28 20.28
N ILE A 158 -9.04 -5.83 19.92
CA ILE A 158 -10.35 -5.21 20.10
C ILE A 158 -11.09 -5.98 21.18
N ASP A 159 -11.52 -5.30 22.23
CA ASP A 159 -12.30 -5.90 23.29
C ASP A 159 -13.67 -6.41 22.79
N LYS A 160 -14.38 -7.17 23.65
CA LYS A 160 -15.72 -7.69 23.36
C LYS A 160 -16.78 -6.61 23.25
N ASN A 161 -16.60 -5.51 24.00
CA ASN A 161 -17.50 -4.37 24.06
C ASN A 161 -16.78 -3.08 23.64
N PRO A 162 -16.35 -2.98 22.38
CA PRO A 162 -15.63 -1.81 21.92
C PRO A 162 -16.56 -0.60 21.75
N SER A 163 -16.00 0.61 21.88
CA SER A 163 -16.74 1.88 21.77
C SER A 163 -16.06 2.88 20.82
N PHE A 164 -15.18 2.41 19.93
CA PHE A 164 -14.43 3.33 19.08
C PHE A 164 -15.28 3.92 17.96
N PHE A 165 -16.39 3.26 17.60
CA PHE A 165 -17.40 3.83 16.70
C PHE A 165 -17.84 5.22 17.14
N ASP A 166 -18.15 5.39 18.44
CA ASP A 166 -18.61 6.67 18.98
C ASP A 166 -17.59 7.81 18.88
N LYS A 167 -16.31 7.48 18.84
CA LYS A 167 -15.25 8.46 18.58
C LYS A 167 -15.18 8.81 17.10
N LEU A 168 -15.21 7.81 16.23
CA LEU A 168 -15.07 8.02 14.78
C LEU A 168 -16.28 8.73 14.16
N LYS A 169 -17.51 8.54 14.68
CA LYS A 169 -18.71 9.23 14.15
C LYS A 169 -18.68 10.75 14.32
N ASN A 170 -17.79 11.28 15.18
CA ASN A 170 -17.60 12.72 15.32
C ASN A 170 -16.77 13.32 14.16
N GLU A 171 -16.01 12.50 13.44
CA GLU A 171 -15.13 12.92 12.36
C GLU A 171 -15.60 12.43 10.98
N PHE A 172 -16.28 11.27 10.95
CA PHE A 172 -16.70 10.59 9.72
C PHE A 172 -18.20 10.32 9.72
N SER A 173 -18.79 10.31 8.54
CA SER A 173 -20.20 9.92 8.41
C SER A 173 -20.42 8.44 8.75
N GLU A 174 -21.59 8.09 9.30
CA GLU A 174 -21.96 6.71 9.58
C GLU A 174 -21.90 5.84 8.32
N GLN A 175 -22.28 6.41 7.17
CA GLN A 175 -22.18 5.75 5.89
C GLN A 175 -20.72 5.38 5.55
N ALA A 176 -19.77 6.31 5.69
CA ALA A 176 -18.35 6.04 5.43
C ALA A 176 -17.80 4.96 6.38
N LEU A 177 -18.21 4.99 7.64
CA LEU A 177 -17.82 3.99 8.63
C LEU A 177 -18.34 2.59 8.27
N VAL A 178 -19.59 2.48 7.81
CA VAL A 178 -20.16 1.19 7.35
C VAL A 178 -19.52 0.75 6.03
N GLU A 179 -19.36 1.65 5.06
CA GLU A 179 -18.70 1.36 3.77
C GLU A 179 -17.24 0.92 3.94
N SER A 180 -16.58 1.30 5.06
CA SER A 180 -15.24 0.82 5.39
C SER A 180 -15.19 -0.70 5.65
N GLY A 181 -16.30 -1.32 6.03
CA GLY A 181 -16.39 -2.72 6.41
C GLY A 181 -15.90 -3.02 7.84
N LEU A 182 -15.48 -2.01 8.61
CA LEU A 182 -15.11 -2.16 10.02
C LEU A 182 -16.32 -2.28 10.93
N PHE A 183 -17.42 -1.68 10.52
CA PHE A 183 -18.67 -1.60 11.27
C PHE A 183 -19.84 -2.15 10.45
N TYR A 184 -20.89 -2.55 11.15
CA TYR A 184 -22.19 -2.89 10.54
C TYR A 184 -23.32 -2.51 11.49
N LEU A 185 -24.49 -2.23 10.96
CA LEU A 185 -25.68 -1.97 11.73
C LEU A 185 -26.29 -3.32 12.18
N ASP A 186 -26.45 -3.51 13.49
CA ASP A 186 -27.27 -4.59 14.05
C ASP A 186 -28.74 -4.14 13.98
N GLU A 187 -29.48 -4.66 13.03
CA GLU A 187 -30.87 -4.25 12.78
C GLU A 187 -31.81 -4.57 13.97
N LYS A 188 -31.49 -5.58 14.77
CA LYS A 188 -32.28 -5.95 15.96
C LYS A 188 -32.08 -4.95 17.08
N LYS A 189 -30.84 -4.55 17.31
CA LYS A 189 -30.46 -3.63 18.40
C LYS A 189 -30.49 -2.16 17.98
N LYS A 190 -30.60 -1.88 16.67
CA LYS A 190 -30.50 -0.52 16.09
C LYS A 190 -29.19 0.19 16.49
N THR A 191 -28.09 -0.57 16.63
CA THR A 191 -26.78 -0.06 17.04
C THR A 191 -25.70 -0.49 16.06
N TYR A 192 -24.68 0.35 15.91
CA TYR A 192 -23.49 -0.01 15.14
C TYR A 192 -22.57 -0.92 15.94
N VAL A 193 -22.08 -1.94 15.31
CA VAL A 193 -21.25 -2.98 15.93
C VAL A 193 -19.91 -3.07 15.21
N GLU A 194 -18.83 -3.13 15.97
CA GLU A 194 -17.50 -3.36 15.44
C GLU A 194 -17.32 -4.83 15.04
N ARG A 195 -16.92 -5.04 13.78
CA ARG A 195 -16.84 -6.39 13.17
C ARG A 195 -15.82 -7.29 13.85
N PHE A 196 -14.72 -6.73 14.32
CA PHE A 196 -13.58 -7.47 14.87
C PHE A 196 -13.54 -7.54 16.38
N ARG A 197 -14.66 -7.27 17.06
CA ARG A 197 -14.75 -7.36 18.54
C ARG A 197 -14.28 -8.71 19.07
N GLY A 198 -13.56 -8.71 20.19
CA GLY A 198 -13.00 -9.90 20.84
C GLY A 198 -11.84 -10.54 20.07
N ARG A 199 -11.16 -9.80 19.19
CA ARG A 199 -10.14 -10.37 18.31
C ARG A 199 -8.84 -9.59 18.30
N LEU A 200 -7.75 -10.33 18.14
CA LEU A 200 -6.51 -9.74 17.61
C LEU A 200 -6.74 -9.32 16.17
N ILE A 201 -6.24 -8.16 15.80
CA ILE A 201 -6.30 -7.64 14.42
C ILE A 201 -4.91 -7.55 13.81
N PHE A 202 -4.84 -7.92 12.54
CA PHE A 202 -3.66 -7.89 11.68
C PHE A 202 -3.95 -6.98 10.50
N PRO A 203 -3.36 -5.77 10.44
CA PRO A 203 -3.60 -4.86 9.33
C PRO A 203 -3.11 -5.43 8.01
N ILE A 204 -3.98 -5.46 7.00
CA ILE A 204 -3.63 -5.79 5.63
C ILE A 204 -3.36 -4.47 4.90
N ASN A 205 -2.12 -4.26 4.50
CA ASN A 205 -1.68 -3.02 3.89
C ASN A 205 -1.72 -3.09 2.36
N ASN A 206 -1.92 -1.93 1.74
CA ASN A 206 -1.60 -1.76 0.32
C ASN A 206 -0.07 -1.75 0.12
N ILE A 207 0.38 -1.73 -1.14
CA ILE A 207 1.81 -1.72 -1.48
C ILE A 207 2.59 -0.49 -0.98
N SER A 208 1.89 0.55 -0.55
CA SER A 208 2.47 1.77 0.05
C SER A 208 2.56 1.69 1.58
N GLY A 209 2.13 0.57 2.19
CA GLY A 209 2.17 0.35 3.64
C GLY A 209 1.02 0.99 4.41
N GLN A 210 -0.07 1.36 3.73
CA GLN A 210 -1.26 1.94 4.36
C GLN A 210 -2.31 0.84 4.60
N PRO A 211 -2.92 0.75 5.80
CA PRO A 211 -3.92 -0.26 6.10
C PRO A 211 -5.19 -0.05 5.28
N ILE A 212 -5.67 -1.10 4.63
CA ILE A 212 -6.86 -1.11 3.78
C ILE A 212 -7.86 -2.20 4.14
N ALA A 213 -7.47 -3.14 4.99
CA ALA A 213 -8.31 -4.21 5.49
C ALA A 213 -7.70 -4.79 6.77
N LEU A 214 -8.42 -5.68 7.41
CA LEU A 214 -7.96 -6.39 8.60
C LEU A 214 -8.19 -7.89 8.46
N GLY A 215 -7.24 -8.68 8.95
CA GLY A 215 -7.47 -10.03 9.42
C GLY A 215 -7.76 -10.01 10.91
N GLY A 216 -8.70 -10.81 11.38
CA GLY A 216 -9.04 -10.90 12.80
C GLY A 216 -8.96 -12.32 13.30
N ARG A 217 -8.28 -12.57 14.45
CA ARG A 217 -8.18 -13.87 15.10
C ARG A 217 -8.77 -13.82 16.49
N ILE A 218 -9.74 -14.70 16.78
CA ILE A 218 -10.25 -14.89 18.14
C ILE A 218 -9.17 -15.57 19.00
N ILE A 219 -8.97 -15.09 20.23
CA ILE A 219 -8.01 -15.66 21.16
C ILE A 219 -8.66 -16.68 22.11
N GLU A 220 -9.95 -16.57 22.31
CA GLU A 220 -10.73 -17.52 23.10
C GLU A 220 -11.14 -18.73 22.24
N ASN A 221 -11.25 -19.89 22.87
CA ASN A 221 -11.74 -21.09 22.20
C ASN A 221 -13.27 -21.12 22.29
N LEU A 222 -13.93 -20.57 21.27
CA LEU A 222 -15.38 -20.51 21.16
C LEU A 222 -15.78 -21.24 19.88
N ASP A 223 -16.28 -22.47 20.01
CA ASP A 223 -16.56 -23.37 18.88
C ASP A 223 -17.64 -22.86 17.93
N TYR A 224 -18.50 -21.94 18.39
CA TYR A 224 -19.55 -21.32 17.59
C TYR A 224 -19.09 -20.09 16.79
N LEU A 225 -17.84 -19.65 16.94
CA LEU A 225 -17.28 -18.51 16.21
C LEU A 225 -16.14 -18.93 15.30
N ALA A 226 -16.12 -18.37 14.09
CA ALA A 226 -15.00 -18.57 13.19
C ALA A 226 -13.69 -18.08 13.82
N LYS A 227 -12.68 -18.96 13.82
CA LYS A 227 -11.35 -18.69 14.40
C LYS A 227 -10.68 -17.47 13.73
N TYR A 228 -10.81 -17.35 12.42
CA TYR A 228 -10.35 -16.22 11.63
C TYR A 228 -11.50 -15.59 10.87
N ILE A 229 -11.47 -14.27 10.77
CA ILE A 229 -12.32 -13.48 9.87
C ILE A 229 -11.45 -12.45 9.15
N ASN A 230 -11.87 -12.06 7.95
CA ASN A 230 -11.26 -10.95 7.21
C ASN A 230 -12.27 -9.85 6.99
N SER A 231 -11.78 -8.64 6.72
CA SER A 231 -12.64 -7.56 6.21
C SER A 231 -13.47 -8.05 5.03
N PRO A 232 -14.72 -7.61 4.92
CA PRO A 232 -15.50 -7.81 3.71
C PRO A 232 -14.81 -7.10 2.53
N GLU A 233 -15.15 -7.49 1.32
CA GLU A 233 -14.73 -6.73 0.15
C GLU A 233 -15.39 -5.35 0.15
N THR A 234 -14.62 -4.34 -0.23
CA THR A 234 -15.06 -2.95 -0.37
C THR A 234 -14.67 -2.44 -1.75
N ILE A 235 -15.06 -1.22 -2.07
CA ILE A 235 -14.62 -0.57 -3.32
C ILE A 235 -13.09 -0.39 -3.37
N PHE A 236 -12.41 -0.48 -2.23
CA PHE A 236 -10.95 -0.27 -2.09
C PHE A 236 -10.17 -1.52 -1.69
N PHE A 237 -10.84 -2.57 -1.27
CA PHE A 237 -10.22 -3.83 -0.88
C PHE A 237 -10.89 -5.03 -1.56
N LYS A 238 -10.09 -5.84 -2.26
CA LYS A 238 -10.47 -7.13 -2.83
C LYS A 238 -9.50 -8.20 -2.35
N LYS A 239 -10.01 -9.27 -1.73
CA LYS A 239 -9.19 -10.35 -1.14
C LYS A 239 -8.24 -10.97 -2.15
N GLY A 240 -8.71 -11.29 -3.35
CA GLY A 240 -7.91 -11.92 -4.39
C GLY A 240 -6.81 -11.05 -4.99
N SER A 241 -6.76 -9.75 -4.65
CA SER A 241 -5.79 -8.80 -5.21
C SER A 241 -4.78 -8.26 -4.19
N ASN A 242 -4.86 -8.72 -2.93
CA ASN A 242 -4.03 -8.21 -1.85
C ASN A 242 -3.41 -9.35 -1.04
N LEU A 243 -2.09 -9.35 -0.94
CA LEU A 243 -1.35 -10.27 -0.09
C LEU A 243 -0.93 -9.55 1.20
N TYR A 244 -1.13 -10.23 2.33
CA TYR A 244 -0.66 -9.76 3.63
C TYR A 244 0.87 -9.62 3.62
N ASN A 245 1.39 -8.54 4.19
CA ASN A 245 2.83 -8.21 4.27
C ASN A 245 3.55 -8.02 2.92
N LEU A 246 2.87 -7.90 1.79
CA LEU A 246 3.51 -7.66 0.51
C LEU A 246 4.31 -6.35 0.48
N ASP A 247 3.82 -5.31 1.17
CA ASP A 247 4.52 -4.02 1.32
C ASP A 247 5.88 -4.16 2.02
N LEU A 248 5.97 -5.00 3.04
CA LEU A 248 7.22 -5.28 3.75
C LEU A 248 8.14 -6.18 2.91
N ALA A 249 7.62 -7.23 2.29
CA ALA A 249 8.39 -8.11 1.41
C ALA A 249 9.04 -7.33 0.26
N ARG A 250 8.31 -6.40 -0.37
CA ARG A 250 8.87 -5.54 -1.43
C ARG A 250 10.01 -4.65 -0.95
N LYS A 251 9.95 -4.10 0.26
CA LYS A 251 11.02 -3.29 0.83
C LYS A 251 12.30 -4.09 1.08
N LEU A 252 12.17 -5.38 1.27
CA LEU A 252 13.28 -6.30 1.54
C LEU A 252 13.71 -7.11 0.32
N SER A 253 12.97 -7.06 -0.80
CA SER A 253 13.19 -7.94 -1.97
C SER A 253 14.61 -7.93 -2.51
N ASN A 254 15.29 -6.77 -2.50
CA ASN A 254 16.69 -6.66 -2.93
C ASN A 254 17.72 -7.29 -1.96
N LYS A 255 17.27 -7.77 -0.79
CA LYS A 255 18.11 -8.35 0.28
C LYS A 255 17.77 -9.81 0.57
N LEU A 256 16.77 -10.37 -0.13
CA LEU A 256 16.25 -11.71 0.11
C LEU A 256 16.47 -12.57 -1.12
N ASP A 257 17.06 -13.76 -0.91
CA ASP A 257 17.21 -14.76 -1.98
C ASP A 257 15.89 -15.49 -2.29
N HIS A 258 14.97 -15.55 -1.32
CA HIS A 258 13.68 -16.21 -1.46
C HIS A 258 12.62 -15.60 -0.54
N ILE A 259 11.36 -15.82 -0.88
CA ILE A 259 10.18 -15.40 -0.10
C ILE A 259 9.28 -16.63 0.10
N TYR A 260 8.83 -16.84 1.34
CA TYR A 260 7.86 -17.87 1.67
C TYR A 260 6.43 -17.33 1.55
N LEU A 261 5.57 -18.06 0.86
CA LEU A 261 4.13 -17.84 0.83
C LEU A 261 3.46 -18.81 1.81
N VAL A 262 2.69 -18.26 2.76
CA VAL A 262 1.99 -19.03 3.80
C VAL A 262 0.51 -18.66 3.85
N GLU A 263 -0.34 -19.55 4.37
CA GLU A 263 -1.78 -19.33 4.40
C GLU A 263 -2.27 -18.46 5.58
N GLY A 264 -1.50 -18.32 6.64
CA GLY A 264 -1.93 -17.67 7.88
C GLY A 264 -1.23 -16.35 8.18
N TYR A 265 -1.80 -15.57 9.12
CA TYR A 265 -1.18 -14.34 9.62
C TYR A 265 -0.11 -14.58 10.70
N MET A 266 -0.07 -15.80 11.26
CA MET A 266 0.79 -16.19 12.40
C MET A 266 1.46 -17.53 12.12
#